data_56ea3658f7914034979d9950b81177e8
#
_entry.id   56ea3658f7914034979d9950b81177e8
#
_cell.length_a   1.000
_cell.length_b   1.000
_cell.length_c   1.000
_cell.angle_alpha   90.00
_cell.angle_beta   90.00
_cell.angle_gamma   90.00
#
_symmetry.space_group_name_H-M   'P 1'
#
loop_
_entity.id
_entity.type
_entity.pdbx_description
1 polymer ?
#
loop_
_entity_poly.entity_id
_entity_poly.type
_entity_poly.pdbx_seq_one_letter_code
_entity_poly.pdbx_strand_id
1 'polypeptide(L)'
;MDTVKGCREQGKRLLTLHFCNTNMMLMFLMRDGKADTVVEQFDMLTGLLGLEEFRKIFPVILTDNGSEFKHTRDLESTEDGKKRTKVFYCDPQASWQKPQIEKNHEFIRYVLPKGKTLNPYTQEDMLLLANNINSIRRESLGGISPYEATTDKSILRLMELMGLHTIPADEVNLTPALLKR
;
A
#
# COMPACT_ATOMS: atom_id res chain seq x y z
N MET A 1 -6.40 1.62 -3.76
CA MET A 1 -5.52 2.22 -2.74
C MET A 1 -6.33 2.84 -1.60
N ASP A 2 -5.67 3.08 -0.47
CA ASP A 2 -6.32 3.66 0.71
C ASP A 2 -5.26 4.23 1.68
N THR A 3 -5.69 4.99 2.71
CA THR A 3 -4.79 5.48 3.74
C THR A 3 -5.15 4.96 5.13
N VAL A 4 -4.12 4.66 5.93
CA VAL A 4 -4.29 4.30 7.33
C VAL A 4 -3.81 5.45 8.21
N LYS A 5 -4.75 5.99 9.00
CA LYS A 5 -4.49 7.07 9.98
C LYS A 5 -4.12 6.46 11.32
N GLY A 6 -3.11 7.00 11.98
CA GLY A 6 -2.76 6.66 13.35
C GLY A 6 -3.73 7.29 14.35
N CYS A 7 -3.43 8.49 14.81
CA CYS A 7 -4.28 9.31 15.65
C CYS A 7 -5.00 10.40 14.85
N ARG A 8 -5.86 11.19 15.55
CA ARG A 8 -6.59 12.32 14.91
C ARG A 8 -5.71 13.53 14.63
N GLU A 9 -4.56 13.62 15.28
CA GLU A 9 -3.62 14.74 15.14
C GLU A 9 -2.95 14.73 13.77
N GLN A 10 -2.41 15.89 13.38
CA GLN A 10 -1.58 16.03 12.18
C GLN A 10 -0.31 15.20 12.37
N GLY A 11 0.12 14.50 11.33
CA GLY A 11 1.31 13.68 11.36
C GLY A 11 1.34 12.66 10.23
N LYS A 12 2.31 11.75 10.32
CA LYS A 12 2.51 10.71 9.32
C LYS A 12 1.25 9.90 9.06
N ARG A 13 1.06 9.51 7.80
CA ARG A 13 0.01 8.62 7.29
C ARG A 13 0.63 7.45 6.56
N LEU A 14 -0.04 6.34 6.55
CA LEU A 14 0.37 5.18 5.77
C LEU A 14 -0.51 5.08 4.53
N LEU A 15 0.09 5.24 3.33
CA LEU A 15 -0.56 4.91 2.07
C LEU A 15 -0.39 3.42 1.80
N THR A 16 -1.45 2.75 1.39
CA THR A 16 -1.44 1.34 1.00
C THR A 16 -1.91 1.18 -0.44
N LEU A 17 -1.12 0.46 -1.24
CA LEU A 17 -1.51 -0.03 -2.56
C LEU A 17 -1.70 -1.54 -2.47
N HIS A 18 -2.87 -2.02 -2.86
CA HIS A 18 -3.25 -3.42 -2.75
C HIS A 18 -3.56 -4.01 -4.12
N PHE A 19 -2.90 -5.11 -4.45
CA PHE A 19 -3.15 -5.88 -5.67
C PHE A 19 -4.29 -6.86 -5.44
N CYS A 20 -5.44 -6.64 -6.09
CA CYS A 20 -6.65 -7.42 -5.85
C CYS A 20 -6.50 -8.92 -6.14
N ASN A 21 -5.67 -9.29 -7.13
CA ASN A 21 -5.53 -10.69 -7.56
C ASN A 21 -4.67 -11.53 -6.61
N THR A 22 -3.67 -10.93 -5.98
CA THR A 22 -2.67 -11.63 -5.15
C THR A 22 -2.74 -11.26 -3.68
N ASN A 23 -3.58 -10.29 -3.31
CA ASN A 23 -3.62 -9.69 -1.98
C ASN A 23 -2.27 -9.07 -1.55
N MET A 24 -1.32 -8.90 -2.47
CA MET A 24 -0.05 -8.23 -2.21
C MET A 24 -0.31 -6.76 -1.83
N MET A 25 0.36 -6.28 -0.80
CA MET A 25 0.22 -4.91 -0.33
C MET A 25 1.56 -4.20 -0.25
N LEU A 26 1.63 -3.01 -0.85
CA LEU A 26 2.72 -2.06 -0.69
C LEU A 26 2.33 -1.03 0.35
N MET A 27 3.32 -0.55 1.11
CA MET A 27 3.12 0.42 2.18
C MET A 27 4.11 1.57 2.05
N PHE A 28 3.61 2.80 2.13
CA PHE A 28 4.41 4.03 2.05
C PHE A 28 4.08 4.94 3.23
N LEU A 29 5.09 5.23 4.04
CA LEU A 29 4.95 6.14 5.16
C LEU A 29 5.09 7.59 4.68
N MET A 30 3.97 8.26 4.54
CA MET A 30 3.93 9.67 4.15
C MET A 30 4.14 10.60 5.36
N ARG A 31 4.75 11.77 5.12
CA ARG A 31 4.95 12.80 6.16
C ARG A 31 3.64 13.36 6.72
N ASP A 32 2.60 13.37 5.89
CA ASP A 32 1.24 13.83 6.26
C ASP A 32 0.18 13.15 5.39
N GLY A 33 -1.08 13.56 5.50
CA GLY A 33 -2.20 13.03 4.72
C GLY A 33 -2.69 13.99 3.64
N LYS A 34 -1.81 14.79 3.04
CA LYS A 34 -2.16 15.71 1.96
C LYS A 34 -2.11 15.05 0.59
N ALA A 35 -2.84 15.61 -0.38
CA ALA A 35 -2.87 15.08 -1.73
C ALA A 35 -1.48 15.11 -2.41
N ASP A 36 -0.70 16.17 -2.17
CA ASP A 36 0.66 16.30 -2.73
C ASP A 36 1.57 15.16 -2.27
N THR A 37 1.47 14.72 -1.00
CA THR A 37 2.29 13.63 -0.49
C THR A 37 1.91 12.28 -1.09
N VAL A 38 0.66 12.10 -1.51
CA VAL A 38 0.25 10.90 -2.27
C VAL A 38 0.84 10.96 -3.69
N VAL A 39 0.78 12.12 -4.35
CA VAL A 39 1.39 12.32 -5.68
C VAL A 39 2.89 12.04 -5.65
N GLU A 40 3.62 12.50 -4.62
CA GLU A 40 5.04 12.22 -4.42
C GLU A 40 5.36 10.71 -4.39
N GLN A 41 4.47 9.88 -3.80
CA GLN A 41 4.67 8.42 -3.82
C GLN A 41 4.52 7.84 -5.24
N PHE A 42 3.59 8.39 -6.03
CA PHE A 42 3.41 7.99 -7.42
C PHE A 42 4.59 8.42 -8.30
N ASP A 43 5.12 9.62 -8.06
CA ASP A 43 6.30 10.12 -8.77
C ASP A 43 7.54 9.30 -8.44
N MET A 44 7.74 8.98 -7.17
CA MET A 44 8.81 8.08 -6.71
C MET A 44 8.70 6.70 -7.36
N LEU A 45 7.51 6.09 -7.36
CA LEU A 45 7.29 4.79 -8.02
C LEU A 45 7.50 4.87 -9.54
N THR A 46 7.05 5.96 -10.17
CA THR A 46 7.25 6.18 -11.61
C THR A 46 8.73 6.33 -11.93
N GLY A 47 9.48 7.05 -11.09
CA GLY A 47 10.94 7.19 -11.23
C GLY A 47 11.69 5.87 -11.04
N LEU A 48 11.25 5.05 -10.08
CA LEU A 48 11.85 3.75 -9.77
C LEU A 48 11.64 2.73 -10.90
N LEU A 49 10.44 2.68 -11.47
CA LEU A 49 10.02 1.68 -12.45
C LEU A 49 10.24 2.13 -13.90
N GLY A 50 10.19 3.43 -14.15
CA GLY A 50 9.93 3.99 -15.45
C GLY A 50 8.44 3.94 -15.83
N LEU A 51 8.02 4.86 -16.69
CA LEU A 51 6.61 5.08 -17.02
C LEU A 51 5.91 3.84 -17.61
N GLU A 52 6.56 3.14 -18.51
CA GLU A 52 5.96 1.98 -19.19
C GLU A 52 5.72 0.81 -18.22
N GLU A 53 6.66 0.57 -17.31
CA GLU A 53 6.51 -0.49 -16.31
C GLU A 53 5.47 -0.10 -15.26
N PHE A 54 5.43 1.18 -14.84
CA PHE A 54 4.37 1.69 -13.97
C PHE A 54 2.97 1.45 -14.56
N ARG A 55 2.78 1.74 -15.86
CA ARG A 55 1.50 1.49 -16.57
C ARG A 55 1.08 0.03 -16.56
N LYS A 56 2.02 -0.89 -16.70
CA LYS A 56 1.73 -2.33 -16.67
C LYS A 56 1.30 -2.80 -15.28
N ILE A 57 2.00 -2.33 -14.24
CA ILE A 57 1.75 -2.73 -12.86
C ILE A 57 0.48 -2.08 -12.31
N PHE A 58 0.26 -0.80 -12.62
CA PHE A 58 -0.84 0.01 -12.10
C PHE A 58 -1.73 0.60 -13.23
N PRO A 59 -2.31 -0.22 -14.11
CA PRO A 59 -3.12 0.31 -15.22
C PRO A 59 -4.37 1.04 -14.72
N VAL A 60 -4.93 0.59 -13.59
CA VAL A 60 -6.12 1.14 -12.96
C VAL A 60 -5.93 1.12 -11.44
N ILE A 61 -6.30 2.21 -10.79
CA ILE A 61 -6.29 2.34 -9.33
C ILE A 61 -7.69 2.74 -8.86
N LEU A 62 -8.24 1.95 -7.94
CA LEU A 62 -9.50 2.26 -7.25
C LEU A 62 -9.19 2.84 -5.87
N THR A 63 -9.88 3.93 -5.50
CA THR A 63 -9.76 4.57 -4.19
C THR A 63 -11.11 5.09 -3.70
N ASP A 64 -11.19 5.55 -2.46
CA ASP A 64 -12.33 6.34 -2.00
C ASP A 64 -12.19 7.81 -2.41
N ASN A 65 -13.20 8.61 -2.07
CA ASN A 65 -13.22 10.03 -2.36
C ASN A 65 -12.58 10.87 -1.22
N GLY A 66 -11.53 10.37 -0.61
CA GLY A 66 -10.77 11.06 0.43
C GLY A 66 -10.11 12.34 -0.09
N SER A 67 -9.93 13.33 0.80
CA SER A 67 -9.28 14.60 0.44
C SER A 67 -7.84 14.42 -0.05
N GLU A 68 -7.18 13.38 0.40
CA GLU A 68 -5.82 13.00 0.02
C GLU A 68 -5.70 12.48 -1.41
N PHE A 69 -6.82 12.13 -2.06
CA PHE A 69 -6.84 11.59 -3.43
C PHE A 69 -7.40 12.58 -4.47
N LYS A 70 -7.60 13.84 -4.09
CA LYS A 70 -8.28 14.85 -4.96
C LYS A 70 -7.43 15.36 -6.13
N HIS A 71 -6.11 15.18 -6.08
CA HIS A 71 -5.21 15.57 -7.19
C HIS A 71 -5.20 14.51 -8.31
N THR A 72 -6.40 14.15 -8.81
CA THR A 72 -6.60 13.07 -9.80
C THR A 72 -5.71 13.22 -11.02
N ARG A 73 -5.60 14.46 -11.58
CA ARG A 73 -4.76 14.73 -12.75
C ARG A 73 -3.31 14.38 -12.50
N ASP A 74 -2.78 14.76 -11.33
CA ASP A 74 -1.38 14.55 -10.97
C ASP A 74 -1.13 13.08 -10.56
N LEU A 75 -2.13 12.38 -10.02
CA LEU A 75 -2.07 10.93 -9.82
C LEU A 75 -2.06 10.17 -11.16
N GLU A 76 -2.85 10.61 -12.14
CA GLU A 76 -2.96 9.95 -13.44
C GLU A 76 -1.85 10.29 -14.42
N SER A 77 -1.09 11.37 -14.20
CA SER A 77 -0.10 11.87 -15.15
C SER A 77 1.18 12.27 -14.42
N THR A 78 2.30 12.17 -15.12
CA THR A 78 3.58 12.72 -14.71
C THR A 78 3.59 14.25 -14.90
N GLU A 79 4.57 14.96 -14.35
CA GLU A 79 4.72 16.42 -14.45
C GLU A 79 4.76 16.89 -15.92
N ASP A 80 5.39 16.12 -16.81
CA ASP A 80 5.43 16.38 -18.26
C ASP A 80 4.13 15.98 -18.99
N GLY A 81 3.07 15.66 -18.26
CA GLY A 81 1.73 15.40 -18.79
C GLY A 81 1.52 14.01 -19.40
N LYS A 82 2.47 13.10 -19.30
CA LYS A 82 2.31 11.73 -19.81
C LYS A 82 1.45 10.91 -18.87
N LYS A 83 0.42 10.24 -19.39
CA LYS A 83 -0.47 9.38 -18.61
C LYS A 83 0.29 8.19 -18.02
N ARG A 84 0.09 7.89 -16.72
CA ARG A 84 0.69 6.74 -16.03
C ARG A 84 -0.33 5.71 -15.53
N THR A 85 -1.55 6.14 -15.20
CA THR A 85 -2.62 5.27 -14.70
C THR A 85 -3.98 5.89 -14.96
N LYS A 86 -5.06 5.17 -14.61
CA LYS A 86 -6.42 5.70 -14.46
C LYS A 86 -6.88 5.52 -13.03
N VAL A 87 -7.40 6.57 -12.42
CA VAL A 87 -7.93 6.55 -11.06
C VAL A 87 -9.44 6.55 -11.08
N PHE A 88 -10.05 5.59 -10.41
CA PHE A 88 -11.49 5.50 -10.20
C PHE A 88 -11.81 5.66 -8.72
N TYR A 89 -12.94 6.29 -8.45
CA TYR A 89 -13.44 6.52 -7.10
C TYR A 89 -14.59 5.60 -6.80
N CYS A 90 -14.57 5.00 -5.62
CA CYS A 90 -15.71 4.26 -5.11
C CYS A 90 -16.91 5.19 -4.89
N ASP A 91 -18.11 4.64 -5.00
CA ASP A 91 -19.31 5.35 -4.60
C ASP A 91 -19.26 5.75 -3.11
N PRO A 92 -19.85 6.87 -2.72
CA PRO A 92 -19.94 7.27 -1.32
C PRO A 92 -20.51 6.13 -0.44
N GLN A 93 -19.84 5.84 0.68
CA GLN A 93 -20.23 4.78 1.63
C GLN A 93 -20.23 3.35 1.08
N ALA A 94 -19.67 3.12 -0.10
CA ALA A 94 -19.61 1.81 -0.75
C ALA A 94 -18.33 1.02 -0.35
N SER A 95 -18.15 0.75 0.95
CA SER A 95 -16.98 0.00 1.46
C SER A 95 -16.88 -1.41 0.85
N TRP A 96 -18.03 -2.02 0.47
CA TRP A 96 -18.06 -3.30 -0.22
C TRP A 96 -17.35 -3.32 -1.58
N GLN A 97 -17.04 -2.16 -2.17
CA GLN A 97 -16.27 -2.08 -3.42
C GLN A 97 -14.76 -2.32 -3.18
N LYS A 98 -14.30 -2.25 -1.92
CA LYS A 98 -12.89 -2.50 -1.53
C LYS A 98 -12.74 -3.52 -0.37
N PRO A 99 -13.42 -4.66 -0.33
CA PRO A 99 -13.45 -5.52 0.84
C PRO A 99 -12.08 -6.10 1.20
N GLN A 100 -11.26 -6.36 0.20
CA GLN A 100 -9.93 -6.98 0.40
C GLN A 100 -8.93 -6.03 1.06
N ILE A 101 -8.96 -4.73 0.74
CA ILE A 101 -8.05 -3.77 1.37
C ILE A 101 -8.44 -3.53 2.83
N GLU A 102 -9.73 -3.53 3.15
CA GLU A 102 -10.21 -3.44 4.53
C GLU A 102 -9.71 -4.62 5.37
N LYS A 103 -9.78 -5.84 4.84
CA LYS A 103 -9.25 -7.04 5.51
C LYS A 103 -7.74 -6.95 5.74
N ASN A 104 -6.99 -6.43 4.77
CA ASN A 104 -5.56 -6.21 4.94
C ASN A 104 -5.25 -5.12 5.98
N HIS A 105 -6.09 -4.10 6.08
CA HIS A 105 -5.95 -3.08 7.14
C HIS A 105 -6.17 -3.66 8.54
N GLU A 106 -6.95 -4.72 8.73
CA GLU A 106 -7.06 -5.42 10.02
C GLU A 106 -5.69 -5.95 10.47
N PHE A 107 -4.89 -6.53 9.56
CA PHE A 107 -3.53 -7.01 9.88
C PHE A 107 -2.61 -5.86 10.29
N ILE A 108 -2.71 -4.70 9.62
CA ILE A 108 -1.98 -3.49 10.04
C ILE A 108 -2.38 -3.12 11.48
N ARG A 109 -3.67 -3.25 11.84
CA ARG A 109 -4.19 -2.87 13.14
C ARG A 109 -3.78 -3.80 14.29
N TYR A 110 -3.37 -5.03 14.01
CA TYR A 110 -2.78 -5.90 15.02
C TYR A 110 -1.42 -5.36 15.50
N VAL A 111 -0.65 -4.74 14.62
CA VAL A 111 0.68 -4.17 14.93
C VAL A 111 0.58 -2.68 15.30
N LEU A 112 -0.22 -1.93 14.57
CA LEU A 112 -0.44 -0.48 14.72
C LEU A 112 -1.90 -0.18 15.09
N PRO A 113 -2.29 -0.31 16.37
CA PRO A 113 -3.67 -0.07 16.82
C PRO A 113 -4.17 1.35 16.50
N LYS A 114 -5.49 1.49 16.32
CA LYS A 114 -6.11 2.80 16.14
C LYS A 114 -5.78 3.74 17.30
N GLY A 115 -5.59 5.01 17.00
CA GLY A 115 -5.35 6.04 18.01
C GLY A 115 -3.88 6.25 18.38
N LYS A 116 -2.95 5.39 17.93
CA LYS A 116 -1.51 5.61 18.11
C LYS A 116 -0.93 6.42 16.95
N THR A 117 -0.03 7.36 17.27
CA THR A 117 0.68 8.15 16.24
C THR A 117 1.62 7.26 15.41
N LEU A 118 1.77 7.59 14.12
CA LEU A 118 2.74 6.96 13.24
C LEU A 118 4.09 7.71 13.20
N ASN A 119 4.20 8.85 13.89
CA ASN A 119 5.39 9.71 13.85
C ASN A 119 6.70 9.02 14.24
N PRO A 120 6.76 8.10 15.24
CA PRO A 120 8.00 7.43 15.61
C PRO A 120 8.54 6.46 14.55
N TYR A 121 7.68 5.98 13.64
CA TYR A 121 8.04 4.92 12.68
C TYR A 121 8.74 5.49 11.44
N THR A 122 9.48 4.60 10.75
CA THR A 122 10.21 4.86 9.51
C THR A 122 9.62 4.07 8.35
N GLN A 123 10.11 4.30 7.13
CA GLN A 123 9.72 3.50 5.97
C GLN A 123 10.20 2.05 6.11
N GLU A 124 11.35 1.81 6.74
CA GLU A 124 11.86 0.46 7.03
C GLU A 124 10.93 -0.32 7.98
N ASP A 125 10.34 0.36 8.97
CA ASP A 125 9.33 -0.25 9.84
C ASP A 125 8.10 -0.69 9.03
N MET A 126 7.67 0.12 8.06
CA MET A 126 6.54 -0.21 7.19
C MET A 126 6.87 -1.33 6.22
N LEU A 127 8.12 -1.40 5.75
CA LEU A 127 8.60 -2.50 4.93
C LEU A 127 8.62 -3.82 5.71
N LEU A 128 9.11 -3.80 6.95
CA LEU A 128 9.07 -4.96 7.85
C LEU A 128 7.62 -5.43 8.09
N LEU A 129 6.70 -4.50 8.34
CA LEU A 129 5.28 -4.81 8.50
C LEU A 129 4.68 -5.40 7.21
N ALA A 130 4.98 -4.81 6.04
CA ALA A 130 4.51 -5.29 4.75
C ALA A 130 5.03 -6.71 4.47
N ASN A 131 6.29 -7.00 4.77
CA ASN A 131 6.88 -8.33 4.62
C ASN A 131 6.13 -9.39 5.45
N ASN A 132 5.84 -9.08 6.70
CA ASN A 132 5.08 -9.98 7.57
C ASN A 132 3.65 -10.20 7.04
N ILE A 133 2.92 -9.13 6.69
CA ILE A 133 1.53 -9.24 6.20
C ILE A 133 1.47 -10.00 4.88
N ASN A 134 2.39 -9.75 3.95
CA ASN A 134 2.43 -10.42 2.64
C ASN A 134 2.90 -11.87 2.71
N SER A 135 3.48 -12.30 3.83
CA SER A 135 3.90 -13.68 4.08
C SER A 135 2.82 -14.56 4.73
N ILE A 136 1.69 -13.95 5.17
CA ILE A 136 0.60 -14.71 5.77
C ILE A 136 -0.16 -15.50 4.70
N ARG A 137 -0.37 -16.78 4.93
CA ARG A 137 -1.25 -17.62 4.10
C ARG A 137 -2.70 -17.18 4.20
N ARG A 138 -3.40 -17.14 3.07
CA ARG A 138 -4.77 -16.67 2.94
C ARG A 138 -5.70 -17.78 2.43
N GLU A 139 -6.81 -18.00 3.09
CA GLU A 139 -7.86 -18.89 2.56
C GLU A 139 -8.36 -18.41 1.19
N SER A 140 -8.53 -17.11 1.01
CA SER A 140 -8.93 -16.49 -0.26
C SER A 140 -7.96 -16.72 -1.42
N LEU A 141 -6.74 -17.17 -1.15
CA LEU A 141 -5.71 -17.54 -2.13
C LEU A 141 -5.46 -19.06 -2.16
N GLY A 142 -6.38 -19.86 -1.63
CA GLY A 142 -6.21 -21.33 -1.60
C GLY A 142 -5.12 -21.80 -0.62
N GLY A 143 -4.86 -21.03 0.44
CA GLY A 143 -3.90 -21.41 1.50
C GLY A 143 -2.45 -21.01 1.22
N ILE A 144 -2.20 -20.21 0.17
CA ILE A 144 -0.87 -19.64 -0.11
C ILE A 144 -0.79 -18.18 0.34
N SER A 145 0.42 -17.67 0.47
CA SER A 145 0.68 -16.25 0.81
C SER A 145 0.56 -15.35 -0.41
N PRO A 146 0.36 -14.02 -0.22
CA PRO A 146 0.49 -13.03 -1.29
C PRO A 146 1.81 -13.12 -2.06
N TYR A 147 2.93 -13.40 -1.40
CA TYR A 147 4.22 -13.64 -2.07
C TYR A 147 4.17 -14.84 -3.00
N GLU A 148 3.67 -15.99 -2.52
CA GLU A 148 3.54 -17.22 -3.32
C GLU A 148 2.54 -17.05 -4.48
N ALA A 149 1.48 -16.24 -4.29
CA ALA A 149 0.48 -15.94 -5.32
C ALA A 149 0.98 -14.98 -6.41
N THR A 150 2.05 -14.22 -6.14
CA THR A 150 2.56 -13.21 -7.07
C THR A 150 3.55 -13.84 -8.04
N THR A 151 3.14 -14.02 -9.29
CA THR A 151 3.95 -14.64 -10.36
C THR A 151 4.30 -13.67 -11.50
N ASP A 152 3.69 -12.50 -11.53
CA ASP A 152 3.96 -11.46 -12.54
C ASP A 152 5.38 -10.90 -12.36
N LYS A 153 6.19 -10.96 -13.41
CA LYS A 153 7.60 -10.55 -13.38
C LYS A 153 7.79 -9.06 -13.09
N SER A 154 6.88 -8.22 -13.54
CA SER A 154 6.92 -6.77 -13.28
C SER A 154 6.67 -6.46 -11.81
N ILE A 155 5.70 -7.16 -11.20
CA ILE A 155 5.41 -7.02 -9.77
C ILE A 155 6.56 -7.59 -8.92
N LEU A 156 7.11 -8.75 -9.30
CA LEU A 156 8.27 -9.34 -8.61
C LEU A 156 9.47 -8.40 -8.65
N ARG A 157 9.74 -7.76 -9.80
CA ARG A 157 10.80 -6.75 -9.92
C ARG A 157 10.53 -5.52 -9.03
N LEU A 158 9.28 -5.04 -8.97
CA LEU A 158 8.92 -3.95 -8.07
C LEU A 158 9.19 -4.32 -6.61
N MET A 159 8.81 -5.53 -6.20
CA MET A 159 9.06 -6.03 -4.84
C MET A 159 10.55 -6.04 -4.51
N GLU A 160 11.39 -6.53 -5.42
CA GLU A 160 12.85 -6.53 -5.27
C GLU A 160 13.40 -5.11 -5.14
N LEU A 161 12.99 -4.19 -6.03
CA LEU A 161 13.42 -2.78 -6.00
C LEU A 161 13.00 -2.06 -4.72
N MET A 162 11.90 -2.46 -4.11
CA MET A 162 11.43 -1.92 -2.84
C MET A 162 12.03 -2.63 -1.61
N GLY A 163 12.82 -3.69 -1.79
CA GLY A 163 13.37 -4.48 -0.69
C GLY A 163 12.36 -5.39 0.00
N LEU A 164 11.22 -5.68 -0.67
CA LEU A 164 10.24 -6.62 -0.15
C LEU A 164 10.74 -8.06 -0.28
N HIS A 165 10.57 -8.85 0.78
CA HIS A 165 11.00 -10.25 0.83
C HIS A 165 10.08 -11.10 1.70
N THR A 166 10.05 -12.39 1.45
CA THR A 166 9.26 -13.36 2.21
C THR A 166 9.84 -13.56 3.62
N ILE A 167 8.97 -13.65 4.62
CA ILE A 167 9.29 -14.07 5.98
C ILE A 167 8.91 -15.54 6.11
N PRO A 168 9.77 -16.42 6.68
CA PRO A 168 9.41 -17.79 7.01
C PRO A 168 8.14 -17.87 7.86
N ALA A 169 7.30 -18.88 7.61
CA ALA A 169 5.98 -18.95 8.22
C ALA A 169 6.00 -18.99 9.76
N ASP A 170 7.02 -19.59 10.35
CA ASP A 170 7.28 -19.66 11.79
C ASP A 170 7.85 -18.37 12.40
N GLU A 171 8.34 -17.46 11.56
CA GLU A 171 8.86 -16.14 11.96
C GLU A 171 7.86 -15.01 11.77
N VAL A 172 6.73 -15.25 11.08
CA VAL A 172 5.70 -14.23 10.84
C VAL A 172 5.14 -13.72 12.17
N ASN A 173 5.25 -12.40 12.37
CA ASN A 173 4.82 -11.76 13.60
C ASN A 173 3.88 -10.57 13.28
N LEU A 174 2.66 -10.64 13.79
CA LEU A 174 1.69 -9.54 13.71
C LEU A 174 1.26 -9.05 15.10
N THR A 175 2.21 -8.94 15.99
CA THR A 175 1.97 -8.32 17.31
C THR A 175 2.57 -6.90 17.36
N PRO A 176 2.16 -6.04 18.29
CA PRO A 176 2.80 -4.74 18.47
C PRO A 176 4.29 -4.82 18.79
N ALA A 177 4.79 -6.01 19.15
CA ALA A 177 6.22 -6.24 19.41
C ALA A 177 7.07 -6.21 18.14
N LEU A 178 6.48 -6.40 16.95
CA LEU A 178 7.19 -6.36 15.67
C LEU A 178 7.92 -5.02 15.46
N LEU A 179 7.27 -3.92 15.81
CA LEU A 179 7.77 -2.55 15.64
C LEU A 179 8.09 -1.88 16.97
N LYS A 180 8.61 -2.62 17.94
CA LYS A 180 8.99 -2.05 19.25
C LYS A 180 10.15 -1.07 19.06
N ARG A 181 9.91 0.16 19.44
CA ARG A 181 10.89 1.20 19.75
C ARG A 181 10.68 1.68 21.17
#